data_bed84b107e73b8a7a603e7e9608dc08b
#
_entry.id   bed84b107e73b8a7a603e7e9608dc08b
#
_cell.length_a   1.000
_cell.length_b   1.000
_cell.length_c   1.000
_cell.angle_alpha   90.00
_cell.angle_beta   90.00
_cell.angle_gamma   90.00
#
_symmetry.space_group_name_H-M   'P 1'
#
loop_
_entity.id
_entity.type
_entity.pdbx_description
1 polymer ?
#
loop_
_entity_poly.entity_id
_entity_poly.type
_entity_poly.pdbx_seq_one_letter_code
_entity_poly.pdbx_strand_id
1 'polypeptide(L)'
;MLNKDQFADNHFIRTIIDEDLKSGKHTAIQTRFPPEPNGYLHIGHAKSICLNFGLAYIYDGLCNLRFDDTNPEKENDEYVNAIKEDVEWLGFHWAGEPRFASNYFDQLYDYAVGLIKDGKAYVDDLTPEEMREYRGTLTEAGKNSPYRDRSIEENLDLFTRMKNGEFPDGSKTLRLKIDMASGNINMRDPVIYRIRRAHHHNTGDKWCIYPMYDYTHCISDAIEGITHSLCTLEFEAHRPLYDWVLDNIPAPHATRPRQYEFSRLELLYSITSKRKLNQLVSDGHVTGWDDPRMPTISGMRRRGYTPEGLRLFAKRAGISKSENIVDMSVLEGAIREELENSAPRLMAVLNPLKVTLTNFEAGKTQSRRAAFHPNHEEMGEREIPVSQTIYIEADDFAENPPKGFKRLTPGSEVRLRHGYVIKCDEVVKDAAGNVVELKCSIDHDTLGKNPEGRKVKGVIHWVSAEHAAEIKVRLYDRLFTVERPDAVRGEDGEYLPFTDFLNPESIKEITAYAEPAAKNLPAESRWQFERLGYFVTDRKDHRPEQPVFNRTVTLKDSWQPK
;
A
#
# COMPACT_ATOMS: atom_id res chain seq x y z
N MET A 1 -1.66 17.91 -8.82
CA MET A 1 -2.03 18.68 -7.61
C MET A 1 -3.16 17.97 -6.89
N LEU A 2 -3.20 18.02 -5.55
CA LEU A 2 -4.32 17.49 -4.79
C LEU A 2 -5.60 18.27 -5.08
N ASN A 3 -6.73 17.56 -5.14
CA ASN A 3 -8.06 18.14 -5.28
C ASN A 3 -8.94 17.59 -4.14
N LYS A 4 -9.78 18.43 -3.54
CA LYS A 4 -10.70 18.03 -2.46
C LYS A 4 -11.62 16.87 -2.86
N ASP A 5 -11.99 16.77 -4.14
CA ASP A 5 -12.84 15.71 -4.69
C ASP A 5 -12.17 14.31 -4.68
N GLN A 6 -10.84 14.24 -4.49
CA GLN A 6 -10.11 12.97 -4.40
C GLN A 6 -10.32 12.23 -3.08
N PHE A 7 -10.95 12.87 -2.08
CA PHE A 7 -11.16 12.30 -0.75
C PHE A 7 -12.63 11.88 -0.55
N ALA A 8 -12.86 10.99 0.42
CA ALA A 8 -14.20 10.49 0.71
C ALA A 8 -15.18 11.64 1.01
N ASP A 9 -16.34 11.64 0.34
CA ASP A 9 -17.26 12.77 0.37
C ASP A 9 -17.95 12.92 1.73
N ASN A 10 -18.68 11.90 2.18
CA ASN A 10 -19.39 11.94 3.46
C ASN A 10 -19.12 10.68 4.29
N HIS A 11 -18.67 10.89 5.52
CA HIS A 11 -18.56 9.85 6.53
C HIS A 11 -18.71 10.47 7.93
N PHE A 12 -18.96 9.63 8.92
CA PHE A 12 -19.29 10.08 10.28
C PHE A 12 -18.24 11.00 10.92
N ILE A 13 -16.93 10.84 10.60
CA ILE A 13 -15.87 11.72 11.12
C ILE A 13 -16.04 13.15 10.59
N ARG A 14 -16.41 13.33 9.31
CA ARG A 14 -16.69 14.66 8.75
C ARG A 14 -17.89 15.30 9.42
N THR A 15 -18.95 14.54 9.68
CA THR A 15 -20.11 15.03 10.43
C THR A 15 -19.69 15.54 11.80
N ILE A 16 -18.83 14.81 12.53
CA ILE A 16 -18.31 15.24 13.83
C ILE A 16 -17.48 16.53 13.70
N ILE A 17 -16.60 16.61 12.72
CA ILE A 17 -15.77 17.80 12.47
C ILE A 17 -16.66 19.02 12.15
N ASP A 18 -17.64 18.85 11.30
CA ASP A 18 -18.58 19.92 10.92
C ASP A 18 -19.34 20.45 12.16
N GLU A 19 -19.79 19.55 13.04
CA GLU A 19 -20.45 19.91 14.30
C GLU A 19 -19.50 20.61 15.27
N ASP A 20 -18.27 20.11 15.43
CA ASP A 20 -17.26 20.68 16.32
C ASP A 20 -16.84 22.10 15.86
N LEU A 21 -16.71 22.33 14.56
CA LEU A 21 -16.42 23.65 13.99
C LEU A 21 -17.64 24.59 14.13
N LYS A 22 -18.86 24.12 13.83
CA LYS A 22 -20.09 24.91 13.93
C LYS A 22 -20.38 25.34 15.35
N SER A 23 -20.13 24.47 16.33
CA SER A 23 -20.32 24.77 17.76
C SER A 23 -19.22 25.68 18.35
N GLY A 24 -18.14 25.92 17.61
CA GLY A 24 -16.99 26.67 18.11
C GLY A 24 -16.11 25.88 19.09
N LYS A 25 -16.30 24.58 19.23
CA LYS A 25 -15.43 23.71 20.05
C LYS A 25 -14.02 23.73 19.55
N HIS A 26 -13.84 23.76 18.23
CA HIS A 26 -12.56 23.97 17.56
C HIS A 26 -12.69 25.09 16.53
N THR A 27 -11.64 25.89 16.35
CA THR A 27 -11.56 26.95 15.34
C THR A 27 -10.84 26.50 14.09
N ALA A 28 -10.06 25.43 14.18
CA ALA A 28 -9.32 24.81 13.09
C ALA A 28 -9.16 23.32 13.38
N ILE A 29 -8.82 22.54 12.36
CA ILE A 29 -8.60 21.09 12.46
C ILE A 29 -7.12 20.79 12.47
N GLN A 30 -6.70 19.98 13.43
CA GLN A 30 -5.36 19.39 13.47
C GLN A 30 -5.46 17.89 13.69
N THR A 31 -4.96 17.13 12.73
CA THR A 31 -4.85 15.67 12.78
C THR A 31 -3.40 15.23 12.84
N ARG A 32 -3.13 13.95 12.94
CA ARG A 32 -1.79 13.38 12.82
C ARG A 32 -1.84 11.97 12.25
N PHE A 33 -0.78 11.60 11.56
CA PHE A 33 -0.48 10.22 11.20
C PHE A 33 0.67 9.74 12.10
N PRO A 34 0.45 8.76 13.02
CA PRO A 34 1.42 8.37 14.04
C PRO A 34 2.00 6.97 13.79
N PRO A 35 2.78 6.73 12.73
CA PRO A 35 3.32 5.40 12.47
C PRO A 35 4.43 5.02 13.47
N GLU A 36 4.49 3.74 13.84
CA GLU A 36 5.68 3.18 14.48
C GLU A 36 6.78 2.96 13.41
N PRO A 37 8.02 3.44 13.63
CA PRO A 37 9.11 3.28 12.66
C PRO A 37 9.77 1.88 12.75
N ASN A 38 8.98 0.81 12.64
CA ASN A 38 9.37 -0.58 12.82
C ASN A 38 9.03 -1.49 11.62
N GLY A 39 8.82 -0.90 10.45
CA GLY A 39 8.53 -1.60 9.20
C GLY A 39 8.01 -0.67 8.11
N TYR A 40 7.93 -1.20 6.89
CA TYR A 40 7.37 -0.49 5.74
C TYR A 40 5.85 -0.36 5.84
N LEU A 41 5.31 0.74 5.31
CA LEU A 41 3.87 0.99 5.26
C LEU A 41 3.19 0.08 4.23
N HIS A 42 1.94 -0.27 4.49
CA HIS A 42 1.10 -1.09 3.61
C HIS A 42 -0.21 -0.37 3.26
N ILE A 43 -1.04 -0.99 2.43
CA ILE A 43 -2.30 -0.41 1.92
C ILE A 43 -3.24 0.10 3.03
N GLY A 44 -3.27 -0.54 4.19
CA GLY A 44 -4.05 -0.07 5.34
C GLY A 44 -3.55 1.28 5.89
N HIS A 45 -2.23 1.49 5.89
CA HIS A 45 -1.63 2.77 6.24
C HIS A 45 -1.92 3.83 5.17
N ALA A 46 -1.93 3.48 3.87
CA ALA A 46 -2.31 4.41 2.82
C ALA A 46 -3.73 4.96 3.02
N LYS A 47 -4.69 4.11 3.43
CA LYS A 47 -6.05 4.56 3.81
C LYS A 47 -6.02 5.54 4.98
N SER A 48 -5.24 5.26 6.04
CA SER A 48 -5.11 6.14 7.21
C SER A 48 -4.43 7.47 6.87
N ILE A 49 -3.41 7.45 6.01
CA ILE A 49 -2.75 8.65 5.49
C ILE A 49 -3.76 9.51 4.72
N CYS A 50 -4.47 8.90 3.76
CA CYS A 50 -5.49 9.61 2.98
C CYS A 50 -6.59 10.20 3.87
N LEU A 51 -6.99 9.54 4.96
CA LEU A 51 -7.96 10.05 5.90
C LEU A 51 -7.41 11.26 6.67
N ASN A 52 -6.28 11.11 7.36
CA ASN A 52 -5.74 12.14 8.24
C ASN A 52 -5.32 13.40 7.48
N PHE A 53 -4.51 13.22 6.44
CA PHE A 53 -4.06 14.33 5.57
C PHE A 53 -5.20 14.88 4.70
N GLY A 54 -6.09 14.01 4.22
CA GLY A 54 -7.26 14.41 3.43
C GLY A 54 -8.20 15.29 4.22
N LEU A 55 -8.51 14.97 5.48
CA LEU A 55 -9.33 15.81 6.35
C LEU A 55 -8.67 17.16 6.61
N ALA A 56 -7.37 17.18 6.93
CA ALA A 56 -6.64 18.43 7.09
C ALA A 56 -6.74 19.28 5.81
N TYR A 57 -6.55 18.67 4.63
CA TYR A 57 -6.66 19.37 3.35
C TYR A 57 -8.07 19.89 3.05
N ILE A 58 -9.13 19.10 3.33
CA ILE A 58 -10.52 19.48 3.09
C ILE A 58 -10.92 20.71 3.93
N TYR A 59 -10.49 20.73 5.19
CA TYR A 59 -10.86 21.77 6.16
C TYR A 59 -9.82 22.88 6.30
N ASP A 60 -8.86 22.96 5.39
CA ASP A 60 -7.75 23.93 5.42
C ASP A 60 -7.00 23.95 6.78
N GLY A 61 -6.90 22.77 7.38
CA GLY A 61 -6.23 22.50 8.66
C GLY A 61 -4.82 21.94 8.48
N LEU A 62 -4.30 21.35 9.55
CA LEU A 62 -2.94 20.79 9.58
C LEU A 62 -2.97 19.30 9.90
N CYS A 63 -1.98 18.56 9.37
CA CYS A 63 -1.71 17.18 9.74
C CYS A 63 -0.24 17.00 10.11
N ASN A 64 0.03 16.48 11.30
CA ASN A 64 1.38 16.17 11.76
C ASN A 64 1.79 14.76 11.30
N LEU A 65 3.07 14.58 11.00
CA LEU A 65 3.71 13.26 10.98
C LEU A 65 4.43 13.07 12.31
N ARG A 66 3.98 12.11 13.14
CA ARG A 66 4.60 11.79 14.42
C ARG A 66 4.97 10.33 14.49
N PHE A 67 6.25 10.06 14.58
CA PHE A 67 6.73 8.69 14.81
C PHE A 67 6.49 8.28 16.25
N ASP A 68 5.78 7.17 16.45
CA ASP A 68 5.63 6.52 17.75
C ASP A 68 6.87 5.63 17.99
N ASP A 69 7.91 6.25 18.49
CA ASP A 69 9.21 5.63 18.75
C ASP A 69 9.41 5.34 20.26
N THR A 70 8.42 4.71 20.88
CA THR A 70 8.45 4.32 22.30
C THR A 70 9.13 2.97 22.55
N ASN A 71 9.45 2.21 21.52
CA ASN A 71 10.08 0.89 21.63
C ASN A 71 11.50 0.86 21.04
N PRO A 72 12.55 0.99 21.87
CA PRO A 72 13.93 1.15 21.39
C PRO A 72 14.50 -0.05 20.60
N GLU A 73 13.88 -1.24 20.70
CA GLU A 73 14.44 -2.46 20.09
C GLU A 73 14.02 -2.68 18.63
N LYS A 74 12.99 -2.00 18.16
CA LYS A 74 12.38 -2.29 16.86
C LYS A 74 12.45 -1.13 15.87
N GLU A 75 12.93 0.01 16.28
CA GLU A 75 12.88 1.26 15.56
C GLU A 75 14.18 1.51 14.81
N ASN A 76 14.07 2.00 13.56
CA ASN A 76 15.21 2.17 12.67
C ASN A 76 15.00 3.38 11.75
N ASP A 77 16.06 4.12 11.52
CA ASP A 77 16.09 5.27 10.61
C ASP A 77 15.72 4.90 9.17
N GLU A 78 16.00 3.68 8.74
CA GLU A 78 15.55 3.17 7.43
C GLU A 78 14.03 3.27 7.30
N TYR A 79 13.30 2.83 8.32
CA TYR A 79 11.83 2.88 8.31
C TYR A 79 11.29 4.30 8.43
N VAL A 80 11.95 5.16 9.22
CA VAL A 80 11.62 6.59 9.29
C VAL A 80 11.69 7.23 7.91
N ASN A 81 12.76 6.99 7.16
CA ASN A 81 12.97 7.54 5.82
C ASN A 81 11.97 6.96 4.80
N ALA A 82 11.75 5.64 4.84
CA ALA A 82 10.75 4.99 3.98
C ALA A 82 9.33 5.53 4.21
N ILE A 83 8.94 5.76 5.47
CA ILE A 83 7.63 6.31 5.82
C ILE A 83 7.47 7.75 5.29
N LYS A 84 8.50 8.59 5.44
CA LYS A 84 8.50 9.94 4.87
C LYS A 84 8.33 9.91 3.36
N GLU A 85 9.12 9.09 2.67
CA GLU A 85 9.04 8.93 1.21
C GLU A 85 7.64 8.46 0.77
N ASP A 86 7.04 7.53 1.50
CA ASP A 86 5.70 7.01 1.18
C ASP A 86 4.62 8.08 1.34
N VAL A 87 4.66 8.91 2.40
CA VAL A 87 3.71 10.01 2.62
C VAL A 87 3.84 11.07 1.52
N GLU A 88 5.07 11.47 1.20
CA GLU A 88 5.37 12.44 0.13
C GLU A 88 4.97 11.90 -1.24
N TRP A 89 5.27 10.62 -1.51
CA TRP A 89 4.89 9.97 -2.75
C TRP A 89 3.36 9.90 -2.92
N LEU A 90 2.61 9.68 -1.84
CA LEU A 90 1.14 9.76 -1.87
C LEU A 90 0.61 11.19 -2.12
N GLY A 91 1.48 12.20 -2.20
CA GLY A 91 1.17 13.58 -2.52
C GLY A 91 0.88 14.45 -1.31
N PHE A 92 1.19 14.00 -0.09
CA PHE A 92 0.91 14.73 1.13
C PHE A 92 2.18 15.34 1.74
N HIS A 93 1.98 16.45 2.47
CA HIS A 93 3.02 17.12 3.25
C HIS A 93 2.52 17.33 4.67
N TRP A 94 3.37 17.04 5.63
CA TRP A 94 3.06 17.24 7.06
C TRP A 94 3.37 18.68 7.50
N ALA A 95 2.78 19.08 8.63
CA ALA A 95 2.97 20.40 9.20
C ALA A 95 4.30 20.50 9.96
N GLY A 96 5.16 21.43 9.54
CA GLY A 96 6.47 21.66 10.17
C GLY A 96 7.43 20.48 10.02
N GLU A 97 8.25 20.25 11.05
CA GLU A 97 9.17 19.11 11.08
C GLU A 97 8.48 17.82 11.54
N PRO A 98 8.95 16.65 11.11
CA PRO A 98 8.50 15.39 11.64
C PRO A 98 8.71 15.32 13.15
N ARG A 99 7.75 14.82 13.88
CA ARG A 99 7.77 14.70 15.33
C ARG A 99 8.04 13.27 15.76
N PHE A 100 8.60 13.12 16.95
CA PHE A 100 8.88 11.84 17.56
C PHE A 100 8.30 11.81 18.96
N ALA A 101 7.70 10.70 19.37
CA ALA A 101 7.23 10.53 20.74
C ALA A 101 8.39 10.72 21.75
N SER A 102 9.59 10.29 21.37
CA SER A 102 10.80 10.47 22.17
C SER A 102 11.22 11.93 22.39
N ASN A 103 10.75 12.88 21.56
CA ASN A 103 10.97 14.30 21.82
C ASN A 103 10.29 14.78 23.12
N TYR A 104 9.28 14.05 23.58
CA TYR A 104 8.47 14.37 24.75
C TYR A 104 8.84 13.56 26.00
N PHE A 105 9.86 12.71 25.97
CA PHE A 105 10.21 11.81 27.08
C PHE A 105 10.47 12.53 28.39
N ASP A 106 11.10 13.69 28.39
CA ASP A 106 11.32 14.49 29.59
C ASP A 106 9.97 14.97 30.18
N GLN A 107 9.06 15.48 29.34
CA GLN A 107 7.73 15.93 29.78
C GLN A 107 6.85 14.75 30.24
N LEU A 108 6.91 13.62 29.54
CA LEU A 108 6.20 12.40 29.94
C LEU A 108 6.66 11.90 31.30
N TYR A 109 7.96 11.97 31.58
CA TYR A 109 8.52 11.63 32.89
C TYR A 109 7.99 12.58 33.98
N ASP A 110 7.98 13.88 33.73
CA ASP A 110 7.49 14.88 34.67
C ASP A 110 5.99 14.71 35.00
N TYR A 111 5.16 14.38 33.96
CA TYR A 111 3.75 14.05 34.20
C TYR A 111 3.59 12.77 35.00
N ALA A 112 4.42 11.75 34.80
CA ALA A 112 4.39 10.52 35.59
C ALA A 112 4.76 10.78 37.06
N VAL A 113 5.77 11.63 37.30
CA VAL A 113 6.11 12.11 38.69
C VAL A 113 4.93 12.85 39.30
N GLY A 114 4.22 13.68 38.55
CA GLY A 114 2.99 14.36 38.99
C GLY A 114 1.90 13.37 39.40
N LEU A 115 1.65 12.36 38.60
CA LEU A 115 0.67 11.30 38.88
C LEU A 115 1.02 10.51 40.15
N ILE A 116 2.31 10.25 40.42
CA ILE A 116 2.75 9.63 41.69
C ILE A 116 2.47 10.56 42.88
N LYS A 117 2.80 11.87 42.76
CA LYS A 117 2.55 12.86 43.81
C LYS A 117 1.07 13.00 44.15
N ASP A 118 0.20 12.82 43.14
CA ASP A 118 -1.25 12.85 43.30
C ASP A 118 -1.84 11.51 43.83
N GLY A 119 -0.99 10.51 44.08
CA GLY A 119 -1.41 9.17 44.51
C GLY A 119 -2.15 8.37 43.43
N LYS A 120 -1.94 8.73 42.13
CA LYS A 120 -2.61 8.13 40.97
C LYS A 120 -1.74 7.15 40.20
N ALA A 121 -0.49 6.96 40.62
CA ALA A 121 0.43 5.98 40.06
C ALA A 121 1.30 5.37 41.16
N TYR A 122 1.73 4.13 40.94
CA TYR A 122 2.59 3.39 41.86
C TYR A 122 3.56 2.49 41.14
N VAL A 123 4.73 2.25 41.74
CA VAL A 123 5.71 1.29 41.26
C VAL A 123 5.29 -0.11 41.71
N ASP A 124 5.25 -1.03 40.73
CA ASP A 124 4.85 -2.43 40.92
C ASP A 124 6.05 -3.34 40.68
N ASP A 125 6.24 -4.32 41.56
CA ASP A 125 7.31 -5.31 41.47
C ASP A 125 6.82 -6.67 40.95
N LEU A 126 5.55 -6.80 40.56
CA LEU A 126 5.03 -8.01 39.96
C LEU A 126 5.74 -8.33 38.62
N THR A 127 6.07 -9.59 38.46
CA THR A 127 6.56 -10.09 37.14
C THR A 127 5.45 -10.01 36.07
N PRO A 128 5.80 -10.07 34.77
CA PRO A 128 4.78 -10.09 33.70
C PRO A 128 3.76 -11.24 33.84
N GLU A 129 4.18 -12.39 34.37
CA GLU A 129 3.32 -13.55 34.61
C GLU A 129 2.35 -13.27 35.76
N GLU A 130 2.86 -12.78 36.88
CA GLU A 130 2.03 -12.37 38.03
C GLU A 130 1.06 -11.24 37.68
N MET A 131 1.52 -10.24 36.89
CA MET A 131 0.62 -9.17 36.42
C MET A 131 -0.53 -9.71 35.58
N ARG A 132 -0.28 -10.72 34.71
CA ARG A 132 -1.34 -11.39 33.94
C ARG A 132 -2.36 -12.08 34.84
N GLU A 133 -1.88 -12.80 35.84
CA GLU A 133 -2.75 -13.47 36.85
C GLU A 133 -3.58 -12.45 37.64
N TYR A 134 -2.94 -11.42 38.16
CA TYR A 134 -3.61 -10.37 38.95
C TYR A 134 -4.61 -9.57 38.11
N ARG A 135 -4.36 -9.37 36.83
CA ARG A 135 -5.28 -8.64 35.93
C ARG A 135 -6.60 -9.36 35.75
N GLY A 136 -6.63 -10.69 35.87
CA GLY A 136 -7.82 -11.50 35.61
C GLY A 136 -8.16 -11.62 34.12
N THR A 137 -9.41 -11.96 33.83
CA THR A 137 -9.93 -12.20 32.48
C THR A 137 -11.06 -11.24 32.12
N LEU A 138 -11.63 -11.38 30.93
CA LEU A 138 -12.80 -10.58 30.54
C LEU A 138 -14.04 -10.85 31.42
N THR A 139 -14.12 -12.04 32.01
CA THR A 139 -15.24 -12.49 32.85
C THR A 139 -14.92 -12.51 34.34
N GLU A 140 -13.65 -12.37 34.72
CA GLU A 140 -13.18 -12.37 36.10
C GLU A 140 -12.49 -11.05 36.41
N ALA A 141 -12.88 -10.44 37.51
CA ALA A 141 -12.25 -9.19 38.00
C ALA A 141 -10.78 -9.42 38.36
N GLY A 142 -9.97 -8.38 38.20
CA GLY A 142 -8.59 -8.40 38.65
C GLY A 142 -8.47 -8.27 40.17
N LYS A 143 -7.26 -8.49 40.68
CA LYS A 143 -6.86 -8.33 42.07
C LYS A 143 -5.90 -7.18 42.22
N ASN A 144 -5.98 -6.43 43.33
CA ASN A 144 -5.00 -5.39 43.63
C ASN A 144 -3.61 -6.00 43.83
N SER A 145 -2.59 -5.36 43.25
CA SER A 145 -1.21 -5.69 43.54
C SER A 145 -0.89 -5.46 45.01
N PRO A 146 -0.05 -6.30 45.65
CA PRO A 146 0.41 -6.06 47.01
C PRO A 146 1.22 -4.75 47.16
N TYR A 147 1.69 -4.20 46.05
CA TYR A 147 2.49 -2.97 46.01
C TYR A 147 1.65 -1.71 45.71
N ARG A 148 0.35 -1.86 45.51
CA ARG A 148 -0.56 -0.79 45.08
C ARG A 148 -0.67 0.35 46.10
N ASP A 149 -0.51 0.04 47.37
CA ASP A 149 -0.68 0.99 48.49
C ASP A 149 0.64 1.47 49.10
N ARG A 150 1.75 1.37 48.35
CA ARG A 150 3.03 2.02 48.70
C ARG A 150 2.82 3.52 48.92
N SER A 151 3.59 4.13 49.82
CA SER A 151 3.54 5.58 50.05
C SER A 151 4.00 6.36 48.82
N ILE A 152 3.60 7.61 48.72
CA ILE A 152 4.02 8.52 47.65
C ILE A 152 5.54 8.65 47.64
N GLU A 153 6.15 8.80 48.82
CA GLU A 153 7.61 8.96 48.98
C GLU A 153 8.36 7.74 48.47
N GLU A 154 7.91 6.53 48.80
CA GLU A 154 8.50 5.28 48.36
C GLU A 154 8.36 5.12 46.83
N ASN A 155 7.20 5.44 46.25
CA ASN A 155 6.99 5.38 44.82
C ASN A 155 7.88 6.39 44.07
N LEU A 156 8.07 7.60 44.58
CA LEU A 156 8.96 8.61 44.00
C LEU A 156 10.43 8.15 44.03
N ASP A 157 10.87 7.60 45.17
CA ASP A 157 12.22 7.05 45.31
C ASP A 157 12.45 5.92 44.28
N LEU A 158 11.56 4.94 44.25
CA LEU A 158 11.67 3.79 43.36
C LEU A 158 11.64 4.20 41.86
N PHE A 159 10.75 5.12 41.49
CA PHE A 159 10.66 5.57 40.11
C PHE A 159 11.92 6.35 39.65
N THR A 160 12.47 7.17 40.56
CA THR A 160 13.76 7.85 40.31
C THR A 160 14.90 6.84 40.15
N ARG A 161 14.95 5.80 40.95
CA ARG A 161 15.97 4.74 40.89
C ARG A 161 15.78 3.86 39.65
N MET A 162 14.53 3.66 39.19
CA MET A 162 14.26 3.02 37.89
C MET A 162 14.90 3.84 36.74
N LYS A 163 14.70 5.16 36.73
CA LYS A 163 15.30 6.08 35.75
C LYS A 163 16.83 6.05 35.80
N ASN A 164 17.41 5.93 36.99
CA ASN A 164 18.86 5.88 37.20
C ASN A 164 19.47 4.52 36.83
N GLY A 165 18.68 3.54 36.43
CA GLY A 165 19.17 2.23 35.99
C GLY A 165 19.58 1.29 37.11
N GLU A 166 19.08 1.46 38.34
CA GLU A 166 19.45 0.64 39.49
C GLU A 166 18.79 -0.74 39.48
N PHE A 167 17.74 -0.94 38.67
CA PHE A 167 16.98 -2.19 38.64
C PHE A 167 17.11 -2.89 37.29
N PRO A 168 17.11 -4.24 37.24
CA PRO A 168 17.16 -4.98 35.98
C PRO A 168 15.85 -4.86 35.18
N ASP A 169 15.94 -5.14 33.89
CA ASP A 169 14.80 -5.19 32.98
C ASP A 169 13.71 -6.14 33.51
N GLY A 170 12.47 -5.73 33.42
CA GLY A 170 11.31 -6.52 33.83
C GLY A 170 11.08 -6.64 35.34
N SER A 171 11.94 -6.06 36.19
CA SER A 171 11.81 -6.17 37.64
C SER A 171 10.80 -5.21 38.24
N LYS A 172 10.54 -4.08 37.61
CA LYS A 172 9.60 -3.05 38.08
C LYS A 172 8.93 -2.36 36.90
N THR A 173 7.68 -1.93 37.15
CA THR A 173 6.90 -1.10 36.23
C THR A 173 6.27 0.06 37.00
N LEU A 174 5.92 1.13 36.29
CA LEU A 174 5.02 2.15 36.84
C LEU A 174 3.62 1.90 36.32
N ARG A 175 2.64 1.81 37.19
CA ARG A 175 1.23 1.55 36.87
C ARG A 175 0.35 2.71 37.33
N LEU A 176 -0.71 2.98 36.59
CA LEU A 176 -1.76 3.88 37.03
C LEU A 176 -2.63 3.18 38.08
N LYS A 177 -3.09 3.95 39.07
CA LYS A 177 -3.98 3.48 40.13
C LYS A 177 -5.42 3.82 39.75
N ILE A 178 -6.11 2.92 39.07
CA ILE A 178 -7.47 3.15 38.56
C ILE A 178 -8.47 2.19 39.24
N ASP A 179 -8.74 1.03 38.63
CA ASP A 179 -9.72 0.07 39.15
C ASP A 179 -9.43 -1.35 38.61
N MET A 180 -8.92 -2.22 39.48
CA MET A 180 -8.64 -3.62 39.13
C MET A 180 -9.90 -4.46 38.89
N ALA A 181 -11.09 -3.98 39.32
CA ALA A 181 -12.36 -4.64 39.06
C ALA A 181 -13.09 -4.14 37.80
N SER A 182 -12.52 -3.19 37.09
CA SER A 182 -13.13 -2.64 35.87
C SER A 182 -13.49 -3.73 34.86
N GLY A 183 -14.66 -3.61 34.22
CA GLY A 183 -15.06 -4.46 33.10
C GLY A 183 -14.17 -4.26 31.87
N ASN A 184 -13.51 -3.10 31.76
CA ASN A 184 -12.52 -2.80 30.73
C ASN A 184 -11.12 -3.14 31.25
N ILE A 185 -10.50 -4.17 30.67
CA ILE A 185 -9.15 -4.63 31.05
C ILE A 185 -8.10 -3.51 30.95
N ASN A 186 -8.24 -2.58 30.01
CA ASN A 186 -7.31 -1.47 29.83
C ASN A 186 -7.34 -0.47 31.00
N MET A 187 -8.39 -0.50 31.83
CA MET A 187 -8.55 0.34 33.04
C MET A 187 -8.08 -0.36 34.32
N ARG A 188 -7.62 -1.61 34.24
CA ARG A 188 -7.15 -2.39 35.41
C ARG A 188 -5.69 -2.07 35.70
N ASP A 189 -5.45 -0.95 36.32
CA ASP A 189 -4.13 -0.43 36.70
C ASP A 189 -3.08 -0.63 35.60
N PRO A 190 -3.24 0.01 34.43
CA PRO A 190 -2.36 -0.21 33.27
C PRO A 190 -0.93 0.22 33.55
N VAL A 191 0.03 -0.48 32.95
CA VAL A 191 1.44 -0.11 32.96
C VAL A 191 1.66 1.10 32.05
N ILE A 192 2.35 2.12 32.56
CA ILE A 192 2.72 3.32 31.81
C ILE A 192 4.22 3.49 31.60
N TYR A 193 5.06 2.85 32.42
CA TYR A 193 6.52 2.78 32.21
C TYR A 193 7.05 1.37 32.48
N ARG A 194 8.04 0.98 31.68
CA ARG A 194 8.82 -0.26 31.84
C ARG A 194 10.31 0.03 31.84
N ILE A 195 11.09 -0.84 32.49
CA ILE A 195 12.56 -0.79 32.41
C ILE A 195 13.01 -1.57 31.16
N ARG A 196 13.81 -0.92 30.31
CA ARG A 196 14.41 -1.54 29.14
C ARG A 196 15.76 -0.92 28.85
N ARG A 197 16.84 -1.70 28.90
CA ARG A 197 18.18 -1.27 28.53
C ARG A 197 18.44 -1.61 27.06
N ALA A 198 18.18 -0.63 26.22
CA ALA A 198 18.45 -0.72 24.78
C ALA A 198 18.80 0.67 24.25
N HIS A 199 19.64 0.70 23.22
CA HIS A 199 19.98 1.92 22.51
C HIS A 199 18.76 2.40 21.71
N HIS A 200 18.35 3.65 21.90
CA HIS A 200 17.23 4.26 21.19
C HIS A 200 17.74 5.10 20.03
N HIS A 201 17.15 4.92 18.85
CA HIS A 201 17.60 5.57 17.60
C HIS A 201 17.69 7.11 17.70
N ASN A 202 16.84 7.75 18.49
CA ASN A 202 16.79 9.20 18.61
C ASN A 202 17.41 9.73 19.92
N THR A 203 17.24 9.03 21.05
CA THR A 203 17.72 9.49 22.36
C THR A 203 18.98 8.78 22.86
N GLY A 204 19.49 7.81 22.11
CA GLY A 204 20.68 7.06 22.47
C GLY A 204 20.51 6.26 23.77
N ASP A 205 21.46 6.38 24.68
CA ASP A 205 21.47 5.68 25.95
C ASP A 205 20.99 6.55 27.13
N LYS A 206 20.34 7.69 26.84
CA LYS A 206 19.82 8.61 27.88
C LYS A 206 18.81 7.97 28.80
N TRP A 207 17.99 7.07 28.30
CA TRP A 207 16.88 6.44 28.99
C TRP A 207 17.07 4.93 29.14
N CYS A 208 16.68 4.39 30.28
CA CYS A 208 16.53 2.97 30.55
C CYS A 208 15.12 2.58 31.03
N ILE A 209 14.22 3.57 31.11
CA ILE A 209 12.78 3.40 31.26
C ILE A 209 12.08 4.02 30.08
N TYR A 210 11.06 3.35 29.58
CA TYR A 210 10.32 3.78 28.39
C TYR A 210 8.84 3.80 28.66
N PRO A 211 8.14 4.88 28.22
CA PRO A 211 6.71 4.99 28.40
C PRO A 211 5.98 4.00 27.48
N MET A 212 4.80 3.56 27.91
CA MET A 212 3.93 2.70 27.13
C MET A 212 3.06 3.53 26.18
N TYR A 213 2.60 2.90 25.09
CA TYR A 213 1.82 3.52 24.03
C TYR A 213 0.61 4.32 24.55
N ASP A 214 -0.26 3.70 25.36
CA ASP A 214 -1.50 4.34 25.82
C ASP A 214 -1.27 5.62 26.65
N TYR A 215 -0.17 5.67 27.37
CA TYR A 215 0.24 6.85 28.12
C TYR A 215 0.84 7.94 27.22
N THR A 216 1.71 7.54 26.29
CA THR A 216 2.43 8.46 25.42
C THR A 216 1.52 9.09 24.37
N HIS A 217 0.65 8.30 23.78
CA HIS A 217 -0.20 8.66 22.66
C HIS A 217 -1.11 9.86 22.98
N CYS A 218 -1.89 9.80 24.06
CA CYS A 218 -2.81 10.86 24.43
C CYS A 218 -2.08 12.15 24.83
N ILE A 219 -0.97 12.04 25.53
CA ILE A 219 -0.18 13.20 25.97
C ILE A 219 0.50 13.87 24.76
N SER A 220 1.07 13.09 23.85
CA SER A 220 1.64 13.62 22.62
C SER A 220 0.60 14.34 21.76
N ASP A 221 -0.61 13.79 21.62
CA ASP A 221 -1.72 14.45 20.96
C ASP A 221 -2.05 15.79 21.62
N ALA A 222 -2.08 15.83 22.95
CA ALA A 222 -2.36 17.05 23.71
C ALA A 222 -1.24 18.10 23.57
N ILE A 223 0.03 17.70 23.64
CA ILE A 223 1.18 18.60 23.45
C ILE A 223 1.15 19.24 22.05
N GLU A 224 0.79 18.47 21.05
CA GLU A 224 0.76 18.90 19.65
C GLU A 224 -0.50 19.68 19.27
N GLY A 225 -1.48 19.82 20.17
CA GLY A 225 -2.74 20.52 19.90
C GLY A 225 -3.64 19.80 18.92
N ILE A 226 -3.56 18.46 18.85
CA ILE A 226 -4.43 17.65 18.01
C ILE A 226 -5.89 17.83 18.43
N THR A 227 -6.77 18.03 17.45
CA THR A 227 -8.22 18.16 17.69
C THR A 227 -8.92 16.81 17.61
N HIS A 228 -8.68 16.10 16.51
CA HIS A 228 -9.28 14.81 16.19
C HIS A 228 -8.18 13.76 16.05
N SER A 229 -8.10 12.89 17.05
CA SER A 229 -7.16 11.80 17.15
C SER A 229 -7.77 10.55 16.51
N LEU A 230 -7.41 10.25 15.26
CA LEU A 230 -8.02 9.17 14.50
C LEU A 230 -7.20 7.88 14.62
N CYS A 231 -7.85 6.77 14.95
CA CYS A 231 -7.23 5.45 15.05
C CYS A 231 -8.20 4.33 14.61
N THR A 232 -7.73 3.10 14.57
CA THR A 232 -8.57 1.96 14.19
C THR A 232 -9.42 1.45 15.36
N LEU A 233 -10.51 0.71 15.05
CA LEU A 233 -11.49 0.21 16.03
C LEU A 233 -10.87 -0.67 17.13
N GLU A 234 -9.72 -1.26 16.91
CA GLU A 234 -8.99 -2.03 17.93
C GLU A 234 -8.63 -1.19 19.17
N PHE A 235 -8.57 0.14 19.03
CA PHE A 235 -8.30 1.07 20.11
C PHE A 235 -9.56 1.65 20.78
N GLU A 236 -10.76 1.22 20.41
CA GLU A 236 -12.00 1.75 21.01
C GLU A 236 -12.04 1.51 22.53
N ALA A 237 -11.63 0.32 22.96
CA ALA A 237 -11.56 -0.02 24.38
C ALA A 237 -10.44 0.73 25.15
N HIS A 238 -9.50 1.35 24.44
CA HIS A 238 -8.43 2.17 25.02
C HIS A 238 -8.85 3.63 25.25
N ARG A 239 -9.91 4.10 24.60
CA ARG A 239 -10.37 5.50 24.71
C ARG A 239 -10.66 5.93 26.16
N PRO A 240 -11.29 5.13 27.03
CA PRO A 240 -11.46 5.52 28.44
C PRO A 240 -10.14 5.80 29.16
N LEU A 241 -9.08 5.05 28.85
CA LEU A 241 -7.74 5.29 29.39
C LEU A 241 -7.11 6.57 28.81
N TYR A 242 -7.28 6.82 27.51
CA TYR A 242 -6.88 8.06 26.84
C TYR A 242 -7.47 9.28 27.57
N ASP A 243 -8.77 9.27 27.81
CA ASP A 243 -9.47 10.36 28.50
C ASP A 243 -9.04 10.45 29.98
N TRP A 244 -8.92 9.32 30.68
CA TRP A 244 -8.49 9.30 32.09
C TRP A 244 -7.11 9.94 32.30
N VAL A 245 -6.13 9.63 31.43
CA VAL A 245 -4.79 10.22 31.51
C VAL A 245 -4.85 11.72 31.33
N LEU A 246 -5.57 12.22 30.33
CA LEU A 246 -5.70 13.65 30.07
C LEU A 246 -6.48 14.41 31.17
N ASP A 247 -7.40 13.74 31.85
CA ASP A 247 -8.13 14.32 32.98
C ASP A 247 -7.29 14.42 34.28
N ASN A 248 -6.19 13.68 34.34
CA ASN A 248 -5.38 13.55 35.55
C ASN A 248 -3.96 14.16 35.42
N ILE A 249 -3.67 14.85 34.33
CA ILE A 249 -2.44 15.63 34.16
C ILE A 249 -2.77 17.11 33.93
N PRO A 250 -1.85 18.05 34.21
CA PRO A 250 -2.00 19.43 33.78
C PRO A 250 -2.13 19.50 32.24
N ALA A 251 -3.08 20.28 31.75
CA ALA A 251 -3.32 20.41 30.30
C ALA A 251 -2.09 20.95 29.57
N PRO A 252 -1.47 20.18 28.67
CA PRO A 252 -0.27 20.63 27.93
C PRO A 252 -0.56 21.73 26.92
N HIS A 253 -1.81 21.81 26.43
CA HIS A 253 -2.26 22.75 25.42
C HIS A 253 -3.71 23.18 25.68
N ALA A 254 -4.12 24.34 25.16
CA ALA A 254 -5.50 24.81 25.28
C ALA A 254 -6.52 23.90 24.57
N THR A 255 -6.10 23.24 23.49
CA THR A 255 -6.91 22.27 22.76
C THR A 255 -6.85 20.91 23.47
N ARG A 256 -8.02 20.36 23.82
CA ARG A 256 -8.14 18.99 24.29
C ARG A 256 -8.43 18.05 23.13
N PRO A 257 -7.54 17.11 22.82
CA PRO A 257 -7.78 16.13 21.77
C PRO A 257 -8.88 15.14 22.18
N ARG A 258 -9.54 14.59 21.18
CA ARG A 258 -10.47 13.47 21.35
C ARG A 258 -10.19 12.37 20.35
N GLN A 259 -10.19 11.11 20.82
CA GLN A 259 -10.00 9.93 20.00
C GLN A 259 -11.30 9.51 19.30
N TYR A 260 -11.20 9.20 18.02
CA TYR A 260 -12.28 8.66 17.19
C TYR A 260 -11.75 7.46 16.40
N GLU A 261 -12.52 6.39 16.37
CA GLU A 261 -12.12 5.14 15.78
C GLU A 261 -12.88 4.87 14.47
N PHE A 262 -12.18 4.27 13.53
CA PHE A 262 -12.71 3.81 12.24
C PHE A 262 -12.25 2.40 11.90
N SER A 263 -12.97 1.72 11.00
CA SER A 263 -12.66 0.34 10.62
C SER A 263 -11.32 0.21 9.92
N ARG A 264 -10.56 -0.81 10.32
CA ARG A 264 -9.35 -1.25 9.61
C ARG A 264 -9.73 -1.78 8.22
N LEU A 265 -8.88 -1.51 7.23
CA LEU A 265 -9.00 -2.12 5.91
C LEU A 265 -8.48 -3.55 5.93
N GLU A 266 -9.30 -4.49 5.49
CA GLU A 266 -8.89 -5.84 5.13
C GLU A 266 -8.99 -6.01 3.61
N LEU A 267 -7.87 -6.33 2.96
CA LEU A 267 -7.80 -6.57 1.53
C LEU A 267 -7.73 -8.08 1.30
N LEU A 268 -8.71 -8.63 0.58
CA LEU A 268 -8.73 -10.05 0.25
C LEU A 268 -7.53 -10.45 -0.61
N TYR A 269 -7.12 -11.72 -0.52
CA TYR A 269 -5.94 -12.29 -1.17
C TYR A 269 -4.62 -11.61 -0.79
N SER A 270 -4.59 -11.00 0.41
CA SER A 270 -3.45 -10.24 0.91
C SER A 270 -3.28 -10.41 2.42
N ILE A 271 -2.12 -10.04 2.92
CA ILE A 271 -1.78 -10.00 4.35
C ILE A 271 -1.23 -8.62 4.67
N THR A 272 -1.69 -8.01 5.76
CA THR A 272 -1.20 -6.71 6.25
C THR A 272 -0.53 -6.78 7.62
N SER A 273 -0.43 -7.97 8.22
CA SER A 273 0.31 -8.18 9.48
C SER A 273 1.81 -8.00 9.27
N LYS A 274 2.43 -7.01 9.94
CA LYS A 274 3.87 -6.75 9.88
C LYS A 274 4.73 -8.00 10.13
N ARG A 275 4.38 -8.80 11.14
CA ARG A 275 5.11 -10.03 11.46
C ARG A 275 5.10 -11.01 10.28
N LYS A 276 3.95 -11.20 9.65
CA LYS A 276 3.79 -12.11 8.52
C LYS A 276 4.44 -11.56 7.25
N LEU A 277 4.36 -10.24 7.01
CA LEU A 277 5.08 -9.59 5.91
C LEU A 277 6.60 -9.73 6.08
N ASN A 278 7.11 -9.53 7.30
CA ASN A 278 8.53 -9.77 7.59
C ASN A 278 8.92 -11.24 7.35
N GLN A 279 8.06 -12.18 7.71
CA GLN A 279 8.30 -13.60 7.45
C GLN A 279 8.39 -13.88 5.95
N LEU A 280 7.52 -13.32 5.11
CA LEU A 280 7.60 -13.47 3.65
C LEU A 280 8.96 -13.01 3.09
N VAL A 281 9.51 -11.94 3.64
CA VAL A 281 10.82 -11.40 3.25
C VAL A 281 11.95 -12.26 3.79
N SER A 282 11.93 -12.59 5.08
CA SER A 282 13.03 -13.36 5.74
C SER A 282 13.15 -14.78 5.22
N ASP A 283 12.03 -15.42 4.89
CA ASP A 283 11.98 -16.79 4.39
C ASP A 283 12.19 -16.86 2.86
N GLY A 284 12.35 -15.69 2.18
CA GLY A 284 12.65 -15.62 0.75
C GLY A 284 11.47 -15.92 -0.17
N HIS A 285 10.22 -15.84 0.31
CA HIS A 285 9.02 -16.01 -0.52
C HIS A 285 8.81 -14.83 -1.49
N VAL A 286 9.34 -13.67 -1.13
CA VAL A 286 9.37 -12.45 -1.93
C VAL A 286 10.78 -11.87 -1.95
N THR A 287 11.08 -11.01 -2.92
CA THR A 287 12.44 -10.45 -3.12
C THR A 287 12.80 -9.33 -2.14
N GLY A 288 11.86 -8.83 -1.39
CA GLY A 288 12.04 -7.77 -0.41
C GLY A 288 10.74 -7.04 -0.11
N TRP A 289 10.82 -5.98 0.69
CA TRP A 289 9.68 -5.17 1.08
C TRP A 289 9.04 -4.41 -0.09
N ASP A 290 9.78 -4.19 -1.16
CA ASP A 290 9.31 -3.55 -2.39
C ASP A 290 8.98 -4.55 -3.51
N ASP A 291 8.82 -5.84 -3.19
CA ASP A 291 8.35 -6.83 -4.16
C ASP A 291 6.96 -6.41 -4.68
N PRO A 292 6.76 -6.36 -6.01
CA PRO A 292 5.48 -5.94 -6.62
C PRO A 292 4.26 -6.80 -6.23
N ARG A 293 4.45 -7.94 -5.59
CA ARG A 293 3.38 -8.80 -5.05
C ARG A 293 2.98 -8.45 -3.62
N MET A 294 3.79 -7.65 -2.93
CA MET A 294 3.55 -7.22 -1.56
C MET A 294 2.53 -6.07 -1.50
N PRO A 295 1.67 -6.03 -0.47
CA PRO A 295 0.71 -4.94 -0.27
C PRO A 295 1.35 -3.70 0.39
N THR A 296 2.66 -3.61 0.42
CA THR A 296 3.41 -2.45 0.90
C THR A 296 3.28 -1.30 -0.10
N ILE A 297 3.34 -0.06 0.36
CA ILE A 297 3.30 1.11 -0.52
C ILE A 297 4.47 1.07 -1.50
N SER A 298 5.67 0.71 -1.04
CA SER A 298 6.85 0.56 -1.87
C SER A 298 6.70 -0.56 -2.92
N GLY A 299 6.08 -1.68 -2.57
CA GLY A 299 5.77 -2.77 -3.51
C GLY A 299 4.75 -2.37 -4.56
N MET A 300 3.66 -1.72 -4.15
CA MET A 300 2.64 -1.20 -5.05
C MET A 300 3.19 -0.14 -6.00
N ARG A 301 4.03 0.78 -5.50
CA ARG A 301 4.73 1.77 -6.32
C ARG A 301 5.62 1.08 -7.38
N ARG A 302 6.41 0.09 -6.99
CA ARG A 302 7.26 -0.67 -7.92
C ARG A 302 6.44 -1.47 -8.94
N ARG A 303 5.24 -1.92 -8.57
CA ARG A 303 4.28 -2.55 -9.47
C ARG A 303 3.67 -1.55 -10.48
N GLY A 304 3.81 -0.26 -10.26
CA GLY A 304 3.31 0.80 -11.15
C GLY A 304 2.01 1.45 -10.70
N TYR A 305 1.51 1.16 -9.50
CA TYR A 305 0.38 1.88 -8.93
C TYR A 305 0.75 3.36 -8.76
N THR A 306 -0.24 4.22 -8.96
CA THR A 306 -0.08 5.67 -8.86
C THR A 306 -0.59 6.19 -7.53
N PRO A 307 -0.05 7.31 -7.02
CA PRO A 307 -0.61 7.97 -5.84
C PRO A 307 -2.10 8.31 -6.01
N GLU A 308 -2.47 8.79 -7.19
CA GLU A 308 -3.84 9.14 -7.57
C GLU A 308 -4.76 7.92 -7.49
N GLY A 309 -4.32 6.79 -8.02
CA GLY A 309 -5.07 5.52 -7.98
C GLY A 309 -5.24 4.99 -6.56
N LEU A 310 -4.22 5.12 -5.71
CA LEU A 310 -4.33 4.73 -4.29
C LEU A 310 -5.25 5.66 -3.51
N ARG A 311 -5.24 6.97 -3.77
CA ARG A 311 -6.20 7.93 -3.18
C ARG A 311 -7.63 7.62 -3.64
N LEU A 312 -7.83 7.32 -4.93
CA LEU A 312 -9.13 6.89 -5.46
C LEU A 312 -9.62 5.60 -4.81
N PHE A 313 -8.72 4.64 -4.60
CA PHE A 313 -9.04 3.42 -3.87
C PHE A 313 -9.44 3.70 -2.42
N ALA A 314 -8.68 4.55 -1.69
CA ALA A 314 -9.01 4.93 -0.32
C ALA A 314 -10.39 5.61 -0.23
N LYS A 315 -10.72 6.47 -1.21
CA LYS A 315 -12.06 7.06 -1.35
C LYS A 315 -13.15 5.99 -1.51
N ARG A 316 -12.94 5.01 -2.39
CA ARG A 316 -13.90 3.92 -2.66
C ARG A 316 -14.07 2.96 -1.49
N ALA A 317 -12.98 2.65 -0.80
CA ALA A 317 -13.02 1.82 0.40
C ALA A 317 -13.84 2.48 1.52
N GLY A 318 -13.89 3.81 1.56
CA GLY A 318 -14.71 4.58 2.48
C GLY A 318 -14.25 4.49 3.94
N ILE A 319 -14.96 5.21 4.81
CA ILE A 319 -14.69 5.29 6.25
C ILE A 319 -15.97 4.96 7.01
N SER A 320 -15.92 3.89 7.81
CA SER A 320 -17.07 3.41 8.60
C SER A 320 -16.61 2.87 9.96
N LYS A 321 -17.56 2.49 10.80
CA LYS A 321 -17.33 1.73 12.06
C LYS A 321 -17.62 0.23 11.93
N SER A 322 -18.03 -0.23 10.76
CA SER A 322 -18.21 -1.66 10.47
C SER A 322 -16.98 -2.24 9.80
N GLU A 323 -16.81 -3.56 9.83
CA GLU A 323 -15.74 -4.24 9.10
C GLU A 323 -15.67 -3.77 7.66
N ASN A 324 -14.46 -3.50 7.19
CA ASN A 324 -14.19 -3.02 5.84
C ASN A 324 -13.33 -4.04 5.10
N ILE A 325 -14.00 -5.05 4.56
CA ILE A 325 -13.41 -6.10 3.74
C ILE A 325 -13.57 -5.69 2.28
N VAL A 326 -12.46 -5.58 1.58
CA VAL A 326 -12.43 -5.11 0.19
C VAL A 326 -11.76 -6.14 -0.69
N ASP A 327 -12.41 -6.48 -1.81
CA ASP A 327 -11.79 -7.33 -2.82
C ASP A 327 -10.68 -6.60 -3.58
N MET A 328 -9.64 -7.34 -3.96
CA MET A 328 -8.49 -6.81 -4.72
C MET A 328 -8.93 -6.14 -6.03
N SER A 329 -10.02 -6.58 -6.64
CA SER A 329 -10.57 -6.00 -7.88
C SER A 329 -10.98 -4.53 -7.72
N VAL A 330 -11.38 -4.11 -6.53
CA VAL A 330 -11.72 -2.69 -6.25
C VAL A 330 -10.45 -1.82 -6.30
N LEU A 331 -9.35 -2.33 -5.72
CA LEU A 331 -8.04 -1.67 -5.80
C LEU A 331 -7.55 -1.62 -7.25
N GLU A 332 -7.51 -2.75 -7.94
CA GLU A 332 -7.10 -2.84 -9.34
C GLU A 332 -7.99 -1.99 -10.25
N GLY A 333 -9.29 -1.91 -9.95
CA GLY A 333 -10.24 -1.05 -10.67
C GLY A 333 -9.94 0.44 -10.54
N ALA A 334 -9.56 0.89 -9.35
CA ALA A 334 -9.16 2.28 -9.11
C ALA A 334 -7.86 2.64 -9.87
N ILE A 335 -6.88 1.74 -9.85
CA ILE A 335 -5.62 1.91 -10.59
C ILE A 335 -5.86 1.93 -12.10
N ARG A 336 -6.72 1.05 -12.59
CA ARG A 336 -7.08 0.94 -14.00
C ARG A 336 -7.74 2.22 -14.53
N GLU A 337 -8.67 2.77 -13.76
CA GLU A 337 -9.37 4.02 -14.10
C GLU A 337 -8.42 5.23 -14.16
N GLU A 338 -7.51 5.32 -13.20
CA GLU A 338 -6.53 6.39 -13.19
C GLU A 338 -5.57 6.28 -14.39
N LEU A 339 -5.02 5.07 -14.65
CA LEU A 339 -4.07 4.83 -15.73
C LEU A 339 -4.71 4.96 -17.12
N GLU A 340 -6.02 4.75 -17.29
CA GLU A 340 -6.71 4.99 -18.56
C GLU A 340 -6.58 6.45 -19.01
N ASN A 341 -6.56 7.38 -18.05
CA ASN A 341 -6.42 8.81 -18.32
C ASN A 341 -4.97 9.29 -18.38
N SER A 342 -4.07 8.68 -17.61
CA SER A 342 -2.73 9.22 -17.41
C SER A 342 -1.64 8.49 -18.22
N ALA A 343 -1.87 7.24 -18.65
CA ALA A 343 -0.83 6.43 -19.28
C ALA A 343 -0.77 6.61 -20.81
N PRO A 344 0.37 7.01 -21.37
CA PRO A 344 0.60 6.95 -22.81
C PRO A 344 0.58 5.51 -23.31
N ARG A 345 0.35 5.31 -24.60
CA ARG A 345 0.10 4.01 -25.22
C ARG A 345 1.23 3.59 -26.15
N LEU A 346 1.56 2.30 -26.10
CA LEU A 346 2.46 1.62 -27.01
C LEU A 346 1.84 0.29 -27.43
N MET A 347 2.29 -0.24 -28.57
CA MET A 347 2.06 -1.65 -28.89
C MET A 347 3.26 -2.50 -28.42
N ALA A 348 2.97 -3.64 -27.83
CA ALA A 348 3.94 -4.67 -27.49
C ALA A 348 3.32 -6.04 -27.72
N VAL A 349 4.13 -7.02 -28.07
CA VAL A 349 3.73 -8.40 -28.30
C VAL A 349 4.40 -9.28 -27.25
N LEU A 350 3.59 -9.93 -26.41
CA LEU A 350 4.08 -10.74 -25.28
C LEU A 350 4.34 -12.19 -25.67
N ASN A 351 3.55 -12.74 -26.59
CA ASN A 351 3.69 -14.09 -27.12
C ASN A 351 3.78 -14.02 -28.64
N PRO A 352 4.99 -13.79 -29.20
CA PRO A 352 5.14 -13.44 -30.61
C PRO A 352 4.91 -14.62 -31.57
N LEU A 353 4.06 -14.38 -32.56
CA LEU A 353 3.95 -15.18 -33.79
C LEU A 353 4.49 -14.35 -34.94
N LYS A 354 5.43 -14.90 -35.67
CA LYS A 354 6.04 -14.25 -36.84
C LYS A 354 5.05 -14.17 -38.01
N VAL A 355 5.01 -13.01 -38.64
CA VAL A 355 4.24 -12.78 -39.90
C VAL A 355 5.15 -12.16 -40.92
N THR A 356 5.22 -12.77 -42.09
CA THR A 356 5.94 -12.22 -43.28
C THR A 356 4.92 -11.61 -44.24
N LEU A 357 5.09 -10.32 -44.53
CA LEU A 357 4.27 -9.57 -45.50
C LEU A 357 4.84 -9.79 -46.89
N THR A 358 4.24 -10.71 -47.66
CA THR A 358 4.81 -11.25 -48.90
C THR A 358 4.91 -10.24 -50.04
N ASN A 359 4.03 -9.24 -50.05
CA ASN A 359 4.01 -8.15 -51.05
C ASN A 359 4.55 -6.81 -50.50
N PHE A 360 5.24 -6.83 -49.35
CA PHE A 360 6.01 -5.69 -48.83
C PHE A 360 7.47 -5.84 -49.26
N GLU A 361 8.08 -4.78 -49.77
CA GLU A 361 9.44 -4.82 -50.34
C GLU A 361 10.48 -5.06 -49.22
N ALA A 362 11.31 -6.09 -49.42
CA ALA A 362 12.36 -6.46 -48.47
C ALA A 362 13.36 -5.30 -48.24
N GLY A 363 13.74 -5.09 -46.99
CA GLY A 363 14.67 -4.03 -46.58
C GLY A 363 14.10 -2.61 -46.62
N LYS A 364 12.85 -2.43 -47.03
CA LYS A 364 12.15 -1.15 -46.88
C LYS A 364 11.51 -1.01 -45.49
N THR A 365 11.49 0.22 -45.01
CA THR A 365 10.73 0.63 -43.82
C THR A 365 9.77 1.74 -44.21
N GLN A 366 8.54 1.61 -43.82
CA GLN A 366 7.53 2.66 -43.95
C GLN A 366 7.03 3.04 -42.57
N SER A 367 7.09 4.31 -42.18
CA SER A 367 6.65 4.79 -40.88
C SER A 367 5.29 5.47 -40.95
N ARG A 368 4.54 5.33 -39.85
CA ARG A 368 3.33 6.08 -39.61
C ARG A 368 3.40 6.73 -38.22
N ARG A 369 2.80 7.92 -38.06
CA ARG A 369 2.64 8.56 -36.77
C ARG A 369 1.33 8.15 -36.12
N ALA A 370 1.37 7.96 -34.80
CA ALA A 370 0.20 7.73 -33.97
C ALA A 370 0.36 8.47 -32.63
N ALA A 371 -0.73 9.05 -32.16
CA ALA A 371 -0.73 9.72 -30.85
C ALA A 371 -0.38 8.75 -29.72
N PHE A 372 0.35 9.24 -28.73
CA PHE A 372 0.59 8.47 -27.50
C PHE A 372 -0.69 8.27 -26.68
N HIS A 373 -1.62 9.22 -26.75
CA HIS A 373 -2.91 9.10 -26.06
C HIS A 373 -4.05 9.69 -26.92
N PRO A 374 -5.22 9.00 -27.00
CA PRO A 374 -6.30 9.46 -27.88
C PRO A 374 -6.96 10.77 -27.45
N ASN A 375 -6.90 11.10 -26.14
CA ASN A 375 -7.56 12.28 -25.56
C ASN A 375 -6.56 13.32 -25.02
N HIS A 376 -5.26 13.11 -25.16
CA HIS A 376 -4.19 13.95 -24.62
C HIS A 376 -3.15 14.26 -25.71
N GLU A 377 -3.47 15.24 -26.56
CA GLU A 377 -2.58 15.68 -27.65
C GLU A 377 -1.22 16.19 -27.15
N GLU A 378 -1.21 16.75 -25.93
CA GLU A 378 0.00 17.25 -25.26
C GLU A 378 1.05 16.15 -24.97
N MET A 379 0.65 14.88 -24.96
CA MET A 379 1.58 13.74 -24.82
C MET A 379 2.38 13.51 -26.13
N GLY A 380 1.96 14.11 -27.24
CA GLY A 380 2.64 14.00 -28.52
C GLY A 380 2.36 12.71 -29.30
N GLU A 381 3.22 12.43 -30.25
CA GLU A 381 3.09 11.32 -31.19
C GLU A 381 4.37 10.47 -31.23
N ARG A 382 4.23 9.23 -31.70
CA ARG A 382 5.33 8.31 -31.99
C ARG A 382 5.30 7.80 -33.38
N GLU A 383 6.45 7.37 -33.90
CA GLU A 383 6.58 6.69 -35.17
C GLU A 383 6.42 5.19 -34.97
N ILE A 384 5.59 4.58 -35.82
CA ILE A 384 5.35 3.16 -35.88
C ILE A 384 5.94 2.66 -37.22
N PRO A 385 7.12 2.01 -37.23
CA PRO A 385 7.71 1.46 -38.43
C PRO A 385 7.00 0.18 -38.86
N VAL A 386 6.77 0.02 -40.14
CA VAL A 386 6.36 -1.22 -40.81
C VAL A 386 7.55 -1.78 -41.58
N SER A 387 7.85 -3.05 -41.39
CA SER A 387 8.83 -3.81 -42.14
C SER A 387 8.20 -5.07 -42.74
N GLN A 388 8.94 -5.79 -43.58
CA GLN A 388 8.45 -7.02 -44.20
C GLN A 388 8.09 -8.09 -43.15
N THR A 389 8.86 -8.18 -42.09
CA THR A 389 8.59 -9.10 -40.96
C THR A 389 8.03 -8.33 -39.77
N ILE A 390 6.91 -8.84 -39.24
CA ILE A 390 6.27 -8.31 -38.04
C ILE A 390 5.98 -9.44 -37.04
N TYR A 391 5.76 -9.07 -35.79
CA TYR A 391 5.21 -9.97 -34.76
C TYR A 391 3.78 -9.56 -34.40
N ILE A 392 2.92 -10.56 -34.23
CA ILE A 392 1.57 -10.43 -33.65
C ILE A 392 1.46 -11.33 -32.42
N GLU A 393 0.44 -11.16 -31.61
CA GLU A 393 0.15 -12.16 -30.56
C GLU A 393 -0.26 -13.48 -31.17
N ALA A 394 0.30 -14.60 -30.70
CA ALA A 394 -0.07 -15.93 -31.14
C ALA A 394 -1.58 -16.19 -30.99
N ASP A 395 -2.19 -15.67 -29.93
CA ASP A 395 -3.64 -15.77 -29.66
C ASP A 395 -4.50 -14.93 -30.62
N ASP A 396 -3.92 -14.06 -31.40
CA ASP A 396 -4.63 -13.31 -32.46
C ASP A 396 -4.77 -14.09 -33.77
N PHE A 397 -4.25 -15.32 -33.80
CA PHE A 397 -4.44 -16.25 -34.91
C PHE A 397 -5.07 -17.57 -34.43
N ALA A 398 -5.99 -18.13 -35.23
CA ALA A 398 -6.55 -19.46 -35.00
C ALA A 398 -6.85 -20.15 -36.33
N GLU A 399 -6.37 -21.41 -36.50
CA GLU A 399 -6.72 -22.25 -37.66
C GLU A 399 -8.17 -22.73 -37.59
N ASN A 400 -8.62 -23.11 -36.37
CA ASN A 400 -9.97 -23.58 -36.09
C ASN A 400 -10.62 -22.63 -35.05
N PRO A 401 -11.09 -21.46 -35.49
CA PRO A 401 -11.54 -20.41 -34.58
C PRO A 401 -12.83 -20.81 -33.84
N PRO A 402 -12.95 -20.45 -32.54
CA PRO A 402 -14.21 -20.60 -31.84
C PRO A 402 -15.27 -19.63 -32.39
N LYS A 403 -16.54 -19.93 -32.13
CA LYS A 403 -17.67 -19.08 -32.57
C LYS A 403 -17.47 -17.63 -32.08
N GLY A 404 -17.54 -16.68 -33.01
CA GLY A 404 -17.41 -15.25 -32.69
C GLY A 404 -15.96 -14.71 -32.69
N PHE A 405 -14.98 -15.51 -33.03
CA PHE A 405 -13.60 -15.08 -33.21
C PHE A 405 -13.49 -14.01 -34.30
N LYS A 406 -12.96 -12.83 -33.97
CA LYS A 406 -12.89 -11.68 -34.88
C LYS A 406 -11.44 -11.25 -35.11
N ARG A 407 -10.51 -12.22 -35.14
CA ARG A 407 -9.08 -12.01 -35.39
C ARG A 407 -8.67 -12.76 -36.65
N LEU A 408 -7.39 -12.98 -36.85
CA LEU A 408 -6.85 -13.58 -38.07
C LEU A 408 -7.11 -15.10 -38.12
N THR A 409 -7.57 -15.58 -39.28
CA THR A 409 -7.72 -17.00 -39.59
C THR A 409 -7.23 -17.28 -40.99
N PRO A 410 -6.95 -18.53 -41.40
CA PRO A 410 -6.54 -18.83 -42.77
C PRO A 410 -7.51 -18.23 -43.79
N GLY A 411 -6.98 -17.48 -44.77
CA GLY A 411 -7.73 -16.85 -45.84
C GLY A 411 -8.54 -15.59 -45.41
N SER A 412 -8.55 -15.22 -44.15
CA SER A 412 -9.29 -14.04 -43.67
C SER A 412 -8.44 -12.78 -43.56
N GLU A 413 -9.11 -11.65 -43.44
CA GLU A 413 -8.48 -10.34 -43.26
C GLU A 413 -8.63 -9.84 -41.80
N VAL A 414 -7.61 -9.10 -41.37
CA VAL A 414 -7.67 -8.35 -40.09
C VAL A 414 -6.92 -7.02 -40.25
N ARG A 415 -7.31 -6.00 -39.49
CA ARG A 415 -6.58 -4.74 -39.45
C ARG A 415 -5.44 -4.80 -38.43
N LEU A 416 -4.24 -4.46 -38.89
CA LEU A 416 -3.14 -4.07 -38.01
C LEU A 416 -3.40 -2.67 -37.46
N ARG A 417 -3.41 -2.53 -36.12
CA ARG A 417 -3.67 -1.25 -35.48
C ARG A 417 -2.69 -0.17 -35.93
N HIS A 418 -3.18 0.96 -36.39
CA HIS A 418 -2.39 2.03 -37.04
C HIS A 418 -1.65 1.59 -38.33
N GLY A 419 -1.85 0.38 -38.82
CA GLY A 419 -1.16 -0.19 -39.96
C GLY A 419 -2.10 -0.52 -41.11
N TYR A 420 -1.74 -1.54 -41.87
CA TYR A 420 -2.48 -2.06 -43.01
C TYR A 420 -3.60 -3.04 -42.60
N VAL A 421 -4.49 -3.32 -43.53
CA VAL A 421 -5.26 -4.56 -43.56
C VAL A 421 -4.36 -5.65 -44.12
N ILE A 422 -4.30 -6.80 -43.43
CA ILE A 422 -3.56 -7.98 -43.88
C ILE A 422 -4.52 -9.15 -44.09
N LYS A 423 -4.16 -10.05 -45.05
CA LYS A 423 -4.84 -11.31 -45.31
C LYS A 423 -3.86 -12.46 -45.10
N CYS A 424 -4.28 -13.50 -44.36
CA CYS A 424 -3.47 -14.71 -44.18
C CYS A 424 -3.59 -15.62 -45.40
N ASP A 425 -2.52 -15.72 -46.19
CA ASP A 425 -2.50 -16.52 -47.39
C ASP A 425 -1.94 -17.93 -47.15
N GLU A 426 -0.97 -18.09 -46.26
CA GLU A 426 -0.34 -19.37 -45.93
C GLU A 426 0.02 -19.49 -44.47
N VAL A 427 -0.14 -20.68 -43.90
CA VAL A 427 0.25 -21.03 -42.52
C VAL A 427 1.44 -21.97 -42.56
N VAL A 428 2.56 -21.56 -41.97
CA VAL A 428 3.79 -22.36 -41.90
C VAL A 428 3.87 -23.04 -40.55
N LYS A 429 4.13 -24.35 -40.56
CA LYS A 429 4.24 -25.18 -39.36
C LYS A 429 5.62 -25.82 -39.23
N ASP A 430 6.00 -26.08 -37.99
CA ASP A 430 7.18 -26.89 -37.66
C ASP A 430 6.89 -28.41 -37.86
N ALA A 431 7.93 -29.23 -37.64
CA ALA A 431 7.81 -30.69 -37.76
C ALA A 431 6.84 -31.32 -36.75
N ALA A 432 6.53 -30.62 -35.62
CA ALA A 432 5.57 -31.04 -34.60
C ALA A 432 4.13 -30.57 -34.91
N GLY A 433 3.93 -29.80 -35.98
CA GLY A 433 2.63 -29.28 -36.40
C GLY A 433 2.24 -27.96 -35.75
N ASN A 434 3.14 -27.32 -34.99
CA ASN A 434 2.88 -26.00 -34.38
C ASN A 434 3.02 -24.91 -35.45
N VAL A 435 2.14 -23.91 -35.38
CA VAL A 435 2.22 -22.72 -36.21
C VAL A 435 3.42 -21.88 -35.79
N VAL A 436 4.35 -21.63 -36.67
CA VAL A 436 5.59 -20.87 -36.43
C VAL A 436 5.67 -19.57 -37.21
N GLU A 437 4.96 -19.48 -38.32
CA GLU A 437 4.94 -18.29 -39.19
C GLU A 437 3.64 -18.23 -40.01
N LEU A 438 3.19 -17.03 -40.28
CA LEU A 438 2.14 -16.75 -41.24
C LEU A 438 2.72 -15.97 -42.41
N LYS A 439 2.34 -16.30 -43.63
CA LYS A 439 2.59 -15.48 -44.81
C LYS A 439 1.31 -14.73 -45.14
N CYS A 440 1.39 -13.41 -45.09
CA CYS A 440 0.25 -12.54 -45.31
C CYS A 440 0.53 -11.55 -46.43
N SER A 441 -0.50 -11.14 -47.16
CA SER A 441 -0.46 -10.00 -48.05
C SER A 441 -1.09 -8.77 -47.42
N ILE A 442 -0.56 -7.57 -47.70
CA ILE A 442 -1.13 -6.29 -47.30
C ILE A 442 -2.02 -5.73 -48.41
N ASP A 443 -3.05 -5.00 -48.00
CA ASP A 443 -3.79 -4.11 -48.89
C ASP A 443 -3.12 -2.72 -48.82
N HIS A 444 -2.39 -2.37 -49.87
CA HIS A 444 -1.56 -1.15 -49.93
C HIS A 444 -2.35 0.14 -49.73
N ASP A 445 -3.64 0.14 -50.08
CA ASP A 445 -4.48 1.33 -49.98
C ASP A 445 -5.05 1.57 -48.56
N THR A 446 -4.72 0.70 -47.59
CA THR A 446 -5.35 0.69 -46.26
C THR A 446 -4.46 1.19 -45.12
N LEU A 447 -3.30 1.77 -45.41
CA LEU A 447 -2.44 2.27 -44.33
C LEU A 447 -3.15 3.32 -43.49
N GLY A 448 -3.60 2.89 -42.34
CA GLY A 448 -4.31 3.71 -41.35
C GLY A 448 -5.71 4.17 -41.75
N LYS A 449 -6.28 3.62 -42.81
CA LYS A 449 -7.68 3.89 -43.23
C LYS A 449 -8.41 2.59 -43.56
N ASN A 450 -9.74 2.65 -43.57
CA ASN A 450 -10.54 1.49 -43.91
C ASN A 450 -10.50 1.21 -45.44
N PRO A 451 -10.60 -0.07 -45.84
CA PRO A 451 -10.72 -0.42 -47.26
C PRO A 451 -12.06 0.04 -47.81
N GLU A 452 -12.08 0.42 -49.09
CA GLU A 452 -13.31 0.77 -49.79
C GLU A 452 -14.12 -0.49 -50.15
N GLY A 453 -15.43 -0.39 -50.09
CA GLY A 453 -16.37 -1.41 -50.56
C GLY A 453 -16.47 -2.68 -49.72
N ARG A 454 -15.71 -2.81 -48.61
CA ARG A 454 -15.79 -3.95 -47.68
C ARG A 454 -15.50 -3.57 -46.27
N LYS A 455 -16.03 -4.37 -45.31
CA LYS A 455 -15.82 -4.18 -43.87
C LYS A 455 -14.87 -5.27 -43.35
N VAL A 456 -13.73 -4.86 -42.82
CA VAL A 456 -12.81 -5.74 -42.09
C VAL A 456 -13.20 -5.78 -40.64
N LYS A 457 -13.38 -6.98 -40.08
CA LYS A 457 -13.74 -7.21 -38.68
C LYS A 457 -12.48 -7.50 -37.89
N GLY A 458 -12.34 -6.80 -36.76
CA GLY A 458 -11.23 -6.99 -35.83
C GLY A 458 -10.01 -6.11 -36.12
N VAL A 459 -9.34 -5.78 -35.04
CA VAL A 459 -8.09 -5.02 -35.03
C VAL A 459 -7.14 -5.73 -34.07
N ILE A 460 -5.92 -6.00 -34.53
CA ILE A 460 -4.86 -6.61 -33.72
C ILE A 460 -3.68 -5.65 -33.59
N HIS A 461 -2.95 -5.74 -32.46
CA HIS A 461 -1.69 -5.03 -32.29
C HIS A 461 -0.52 -5.87 -32.81
N TRP A 462 0.58 -5.20 -33.06
CA TRP A 462 1.74 -5.80 -33.73
C TRP A 462 2.97 -4.92 -33.50
N VAL A 463 4.15 -5.46 -33.82
CA VAL A 463 5.39 -4.68 -33.90
C VAL A 463 6.23 -5.13 -35.08
N SER A 464 7.03 -4.21 -35.64
CA SER A 464 8.03 -4.54 -36.67
C SER A 464 9.14 -5.38 -36.06
N ALA A 465 9.43 -6.55 -36.59
CA ALA A 465 10.49 -7.42 -36.09
C ALA A 465 11.89 -6.80 -36.23
N GLU A 466 12.10 -5.97 -37.25
CA GLU A 466 13.40 -5.33 -37.51
C GLU A 466 13.68 -4.14 -36.58
N HIS A 467 12.64 -3.47 -36.05
CA HIS A 467 12.77 -2.22 -35.29
C HIS A 467 12.37 -2.38 -33.85
N ALA A 468 11.72 -3.46 -33.46
CA ALA A 468 11.22 -3.68 -32.12
C ALA A 468 12.33 -3.61 -31.08
N ALA A 469 11.96 -3.11 -29.89
CA ALA A 469 12.75 -3.27 -28.69
C ALA A 469 12.47 -4.64 -28.10
N GLU A 470 13.49 -5.45 -27.89
CA GLU A 470 13.37 -6.62 -27.02
C GLU A 470 13.32 -6.16 -25.58
N ILE A 471 12.32 -6.61 -24.85
CA ILE A 471 12.05 -6.21 -23.47
C ILE A 471 11.79 -7.43 -22.58
N LYS A 472 12.16 -7.34 -21.32
CA LYS A 472 11.71 -8.28 -20.29
C LYS A 472 10.39 -7.80 -19.71
N VAL A 473 9.44 -8.72 -19.54
CA VAL A 473 8.15 -8.42 -18.94
C VAL A 473 7.88 -9.37 -17.79
N ARG A 474 7.57 -8.81 -16.61
CA ARG A 474 7.14 -9.54 -15.45
C ARG A 474 5.62 -9.44 -15.31
N LEU A 475 4.99 -10.60 -15.38
CA LEU A 475 3.56 -10.75 -15.23
C LEU A 475 3.28 -11.21 -13.80
N TYR A 476 2.60 -10.38 -13.04
CA TYR A 476 2.26 -10.67 -11.64
C TYR A 476 0.83 -11.16 -11.53
N ASP A 477 0.63 -12.18 -10.71
CA ASP A 477 -0.66 -12.65 -10.21
C ASP A 477 -0.76 -12.35 -8.70
N ARG A 478 -1.88 -12.67 -8.08
CA ARG A 478 -2.06 -12.55 -6.63
C ARG A 478 -1.06 -13.45 -5.90
N LEU A 479 -0.52 -12.95 -4.79
CA LEU A 479 0.47 -13.70 -4.00
C LEU A 479 -0.14 -14.92 -3.31
N PHE A 480 -1.44 -14.87 -2.99
CA PHE A 480 -2.17 -15.94 -2.32
C PHE A 480 -3.30 -16.49 -3.17
N THR A 481 -3.59 -17.78 -2.98
CA THR A 481 -4.64 -18.51 -3.70
C THR A 481 -6.01 -18.45 -3.03
N VAL A 482 -6.07 -18.03 -1.75
CA VAL A 482 -7.29 -17.95 -0.94
C VAL A 482 -7.57 -16.52 -0.48
N GLU A 483 -8.83 -16.21 -0.22
CA GLU A 483 -9.28 -14.86 0.16
C GLU A 483 -8.63 -14.34 1.44
N ARG A 484 -8.56 -15.18 2.47
CA ARG A 484 -8.04 -14.83 3.80
C ARG A 484 -6.95 -15.81 4.23
N PRO A 485 -5.73 -15.69 3.72
CA PRO A 485 -4.68 -16.68 3.91
C PRO A 485 -4.28 -16.89 5.37
N ASP A 486 -4.50 -15.91 6.22
CA ASP A 486 -4.18 -15.96 7.64
C ASP A 486 -5.38 -16.31 8.54
N ALA A 487 -6.51 -16.65 7.96
CA ALA A 487 -7.73 -17.02 8.68
C ALA A 487 -8.23 -18.44 8.33
N VAL A 488 -7.50 -19.20 7.52
CA VAL A 488 -7.87 -20.57 7.17
C VAL A 488 -7.62 -21.49 8.36
N ARG A 489 -8.59 -22.37 8.65
CA ARG A 489 -8.51 -23.35 9.74
C ARG A 489 -8.46 -24.77 9.21
N GLY A 490 -7.69 -25.62 9.88
CA GLY A 490 -7.66 -27.05 9.68
C GLY A 490 -8.89 -27.76 10.27
N GLU A 491 -8.99 -29.07 10.06
CA GLU A 491 -10.07 -29.92 10.61
C GLU A 491 -10.08 -29.94 12.15
N ASP A 492 -8.94 -29.70 12.78
CA ASP A 492 -8.77 -29.57 14.22
C ASP A 492 -9.20 -28.19 14.79
N GLY A 493 -9.59 -27.25 13.89
CA GLY A 493 -9.97 -25.87 14.24
C GLY A 493 -8.81 -24.92 14.44
N GLU A 494 -7.56 -25.39 14.35
CA GLU A 494 -6.36 -24.55 14.45
C GLU A 494 -6.09 -23.79 13.14
N TYR A 495 -5.43 -22.65 13.25
CA TYR A 495 -5.05 -21.87 12.07
C TYR A 495 -3.91 -22.55 11.31
N LEU A 496 -4.12 -22.77 10.02
CA LEU A 496 -3.08 -23.28 9.14
C LEU A 496 -2.02 -22.20 8.86
N PRO A 497 -0.77 -22.60 8.55
CA PRO A 497 0.26 -21.66 8.14
C PRO A 497 -0.16 -20.89 6.88
N PHE A 498 -0.14 -19.58 6.93
CA PHE A 498 -0.54 -18.75 5.77
C PHE A 498 0.36 -18.99 4.54
N THR A 499 1.58 -19.47 4.75
CA THR A 499 2.54 -19.83 3.70
C THR A 499 2.09 -20.99 2.82
N ASP A 500 1.18 -21.86 3.33
CA ASP A 500 0.65 -22.99 2.57
C ASP A 500 -0.26 -22.53 1.42
N PHE A 501 -0.71 -21.28 1.46
CA PHE A 501 -1.60 -20.68 0.46
C PHE A 501 -0.87 -19.73 -0.49
N LEU A 502 0.45 -19.74 -0.52
CA LEU A 502 1.23 -18.97 -1.49
C LEU A 502 0.97 -19.49 -2.92
N ASN A 503 0.78 -18.57 -3.85
CA ASN A 503 0.64 -18.89 -5.26
C ASN A 503 2.02 -19.10 -5.90
N PRO A 504 2.41 -20.32 -6.29
CA PRO A 504 3.72 -20.59 -6.88
C PRO A 504 3.89 -19.91 -8.25
N GLU A 505 2.79 -19.58 -8.93
CA GLU A 505 2.77 -18.90 -10.23
C GLU A 505 2.50 -17.39 -10.09
N SER A 506 2.74 -16.80 -8.92
CA SER A 506 2.49 -15.38 -8.66
C SER A 506 3.35 -14.41 -9.46
N ILE A 507 4.42 -14.90 -10.08
CA ILE A 507 5.28 -14.15 -11.01
C ILE A 507 5.71 -15.04 -12.18
N LYS A 508 5.65 -14.46 -13.40
CA LYS A 508 6.21 -15.06 -14.61
C LYS A 508 7.01 -14.02 -15.36
N GLU A 509 8.28 -14.29 -15.65
CA GLU A 509 9.12 -13.45 -16.49
C GLU A 509 9.15 -13.99 -17.91
N ILE A 510 8.96 -13.13 -18.90
CA ILE A 510 8.97 -13.46 -20.32
C ILE A 510 9.80 -12.44 -21.10
N THR A 511 10.29 -12.84 -22.26
CA THR A 511 10.83 -11.94 -23.29
C THR A 511 9.70 -11.53 -24.23
N ALA A 512 9.62 -10.25 -24.53
CA ALA A 512 8.59 -9.66 -25.38
C ALA A 512 9.20 -8.62 -26.33
N TYR A 513 8.41 -8.14 -27.27
CA TYR A 513 8.83 -7.16 -28.27
C TYR A 513 7.89 -5.96 -28.24
N ALA A 514 8.43 -4.75 -28.13
CA ALA A 514 7.66 -3.52 -28.09
C ALA A 514 8.05 -2.56 -29.21
N GLU A 515 7.22 -1.55 -29.48
CA GLU A 515 7.55 -0.46 -30.40
C GLU A 515 8.91 0.17 -30.05
N PRO A 516 9.64 0.75 -31.02
CA PRO A 516 10.92 1.42 -30.78
C PRO A 516 10.87 2.51 -29.70
N ALA A 517 9.71 3.15 -29.53
CA ALA A 517 9.48 4.16 -28.48
C ALA A 517 9.62 3.62 -27.04
N ALA A 518 9.62 2.30 -26.86
CA ALA A 518 9.90 1.66 -25.58
C ALA A 518 11.39 1.70 -25.19
N LYS A 519 12.28 2.05 -26.12
CA LYS A 519 13.72 2.22 -25.84
C LYS A 519 13.95 3.54 -25.12
N ASN A 520 14.95 3.55 -24.23
CA ASN A 520 15.41 4.75 -23.52
C ASN A 520 14.37 5.41 -22.61
N LEU A 521 13.36 4.68 -22.18
CA LEU A 521 12.41 5.18 -21.18
C LEU A 521 13.10 5.29 -19.82
N PRO A 522 12.71 6.27 -18.99
CA PRO A 522 13.18 6.32 -17.60
C PRO A 522 12.54 5.21 -16.77
N ALA A 523 13.16 4.86 -15.64
CA ALA A 523 12.54 4.01 -14.64
C ALA A 523 11.24 4.66 -14.09
N GLU A 524 10.32 3.85 -13.61
CA GLU A 524 8.98 4.26 -13.12
C GLU A 524 8.10 4.94 -14.19
N SER A 525 8.40 4.75 -15.48
CA SER A 525 7.59 5.23 -16.60
C SER A 525 6.42 4.28 -16.86
N ARG A 526 5.19 4.77 -16.80
CA ARG A 526 3.95 4.00 -16.90
C ARG A 526 3.38 4.08 -18.30
N TRP A 527 2.93 2.92 -18.82
CA TRP A 527 2.47 2.79 -20.20
C TRP A 527 1.28 1.83 -20.30
N GLN A 528 0.36 2.12 -21.20
CA GLN A 528 -0.59 1.12 -21.65
C GLN A 528 0.04 0.35 -22.81
N PHE A 529 0.20 -0.97 -22.68
CA PHE A 529 0.39 -1.82 -23.86
C PHE A 529 -0.98 -2.12 -24.45
N GLU A 530 -1.24 -1.56 -25.62
CA GLU A 530 -2.56 -1.55 -26.25
C GLU A 530 -3.16 -2.95 -26.34
N ARG A 531 -4.39 -3.12 -25.91
CA ARG A 531 -5.14 -4.38 -25.78
C ARG A 531 -4.66 -5.35 -24.69
N LEU A 532 -3.54 -5.11 -24.02
CA LEU A 532 -2.95 -6.03 -23.04
C LEU A 532 -3.14 -5.58 -21.59
N GLY A 533 -2.82 -4.34 -21.27
CA GLY A 533 -2.87 -3.84 -19.92
C GLY A 533 -1.95 -2.65 -19.68
N TYR A 534 -1.71 -2.36 -18.42
CA TYR A 534 -0.82 -1.29 -17.98
C TYR A 534 0.46 -1.87 -17.41
N PHE A 535 1.57 -1.22 -17.74
CA PHE A 535 2.92 -1.66 -17.43
C PHE A 535 3.74 -0.47 -16.94
N VAL A 536 4.74 -0.75 -16.13
CA VAL A 536 5.70 0.25 -15.63
C VAL A 536 7.12 -0.27 -15.86
N THR A 537 8.04 0.60 -16.25
CA THR A 537 9.47 0.27 -16.25
C THR A 537 9.93 0.08 -14.81
N ASP A 538 10.59 -1.06 -14.52
CA ASP A 538 10.95 -1.42 -13.14
C ASP A 538 11.88 -0.39 -12.50
N ARG A 539 11.58 0.03 -11.29
CA ARG A 539 12.33 1.06 -10.55
C ARG A 539 13.80 0.69 -10.32
N LYS A 540 14.11 -0.60 -10.13
CA LYS A 540 15.44 -1.09 -9.75
C LYS A 540 16.19 -1.75 -10.89
N ASP A 541 15.48 -2.56 -11.69
CA ASP A 541 16.11 -3.47 -12.64
C ASP A 541 16.07 -2.94 -14.06
N HIS A 542 15.23 -1.95 -14.37
CA HIS A 542 15.17 -1.34 -15.69
C HIS A 542 16.45 -0.60 -16.03
N ARG A 543 16.95 -0.84 -17.25
CA ARG A 543 18.05 -0.09 -17.89
C ARG A 543 17.67 0.16 -19.34
N PRO A 544 18.11 1.28 -19.96
CA PRO A 544 17.83 1.56 -21.36
C PRO A 544 18.26 0.44 -22.32
N GLU A 545 19.39 -0.21 -22.03
CA GLU A 545 19.95 -1.31 -22.84
C GLU A 545 19.26 -2.64 -22.56
N GLN A 546 18.57 -2.77 -21.44
CA GLN A 546 17.84 -3.94 -21.01
C GLN A 546 16.52 -3.54 -20.33
N PRO A 547 15.52 -3.14 -21.12
CA PRO A 547 14.25 -2.69 -20.56
C PRO A 547 13.52 -3.80 -19.81
N VAL A 548 13.09 -3.50 -18.59
CA VAL A 548 12.29 -4.39 -17.73
C VAL A 548 10.98 -3.72 -17.40
N PHE A 549 9.87 -4.37 -17.72
CA PHE A 549 8.53 -3.89 -17.47
C PHE A 549 7.80 -4.81 -16.49
N ASN A 550 7.16 -4.21 -15.50
CA ASN A 550 6.23 -4.88 -14.59
C ASN A 550 4.79 -4.65 -15.05
N ARG A 551 3.99 -5.70 -15.17
CA ARG A 551 2.56 -5.53 -15.42
C ARG A 551 1.90 -5.01 -14.14
N THR A 552 1.30 -3.83 -14.24
CA THR A 552 0.57 -3.18 -13.16
C THR A 552 -0.80 -3.83 -12.98
N VAL A 553 -1.66 -3.75 -13.99
CA VAL A 553 -2.99 -4.36 -14.05
C VAL A 553 -3.34 -4.72 -15.50
N THR A 554 -4.27 -5.65 -15.68
CA THR A 554 -4.88 -5.97 -16.98
C THR A 554 -5.86 -4.85 -17.40
N LEU A 555 -6.21 -4.76 -18.68
CA LEU A 555 -7.20 -3.77 -19.17
C LEU A 555 -8.61 -3.98 -18.59
N LYS A 556 -8.95 -5.22 -18.33
CA LYS A 556 -10.25 -5.60 -17.76
C LYS A 556 -10.01 -6.55 -16.59
N ASP A 557 -10.89 -6.49 -15.62
CA ASP A 557 -10.90 -7.51 -14.59
C ASP A 557 -11.34 -8.85 -15.21
N SER A 558 -10.38 -9.74 -15.33
CA SER A 558 -10.56 -11.10 -15.87
C SER A 558 -10.00 -12.15 -14.90
N TRP A 559 -9.60 -11.72 -13.71
CA TRP A 559 -9.05 -12.62 -12.72
C TRP A 559 -10.11 -13.60 -12.22
N GLN A 560 -9.75 -14.88 -12.08
CA GLN A 560 -10.58 -15.93 -11.51
C GLN A 560 -9.76 -16.67 -10.46
N PRO A 561 -10.36 -17.10 -9.34
CA PRO A 561 -9.71 -17.99 -8.39
C PRO A 561 -9.24 -19.27 -9.09
N LYS A 562 -8.03 -19.70 -8.75
CA LYS A 562 -7.46 -20.97 -9.28
C LYS A 562 -7.83 -22.15 -8.40
#